data_e46712a7c5da72b4d3841150d0cd13f8
#
_entry.id   e46712a7c5da72b4d3841150d0cd13f8
#
_cell.length_a   1.000
_cell.length_b   1.000
_cell.length_c   1.000
_cell.angle_alpha   90.00
_cell.angle_beta   90.00
_cell.angle_gamma   90.00
#
_symmetry.space_group_name_H-M   'P 1'
#
loop_
_entity.id
_entity.type
_entity.pdbx_description
1 polymer ?
#
loop_
_entity_poly.entity_id
_entity_poly.type
_entity_poly.pdbx_seq_one_letter_code
_entity_poly.pdbx_strand_id
1 'polypeptide(L)'
;MANLLFIAAEGELSKLQPDDDPIDSFTCMNGLGIDLEMRAQLYSLISGDFLDDCLLLEEPLQRPFDEGPWITRLPRALTRQIAALEDEQQVELVDNWSECSDVATADLDPDELTEYLYILSNLCHNALQEEDLHIYTYTV
;
A
#
# COMPACT_ATOMS: atom_id res chain seq x y z
N MET A 1 -7.37 9.69 -11.54
CA MET A 1 -7.26 8.26 -11.21
C MET A 1 -7.44 8.06 -9.72
N ALA A 2 -8.32 7.16 -9.32
CA ALA A 2 -8.44 6.81 -7.91
C ALA A 2 -7.38 5.78 -7.55
N ASN A 3 -6.73 5.97 -6.42
CA ASN A 3 -5.72 5.09 -5.88
C ASN A 3 -6.01 4.92 -4.38
N LEU A 4 -6.28 3.69 -3.98
CA LEU A 4 -6.66 3.34 -2.60
C LEU A 4 -5.85 2.15 -2.12
N LEU A 5 -5.70 2.07 -0.79
CA LEU A 5 -5.33 0.83 -0.14
C LEU A 5 -6.48 0.44 0.79
N PHE A 6 -6.79 -0.84 0.87
CA PHE A 6 -7.86 -1.30 1.74
C PHE A 6 -7.54 -2.65 2.36
N ILE A 7 -8.25 -2.96 3.44
CA ILE A 7 -8.12 -4.22 4.17
C ILE A 7 -9.35 -5.07 3.89
N ALA A 8 -9.16 -6.35 3.56
CA ALA A 8 -10.25 -7.27 3.30
C ALA A 8 -9.83 -8.72 3.50
N ALA A 9 -10.78 -9.58 3.75
CA ALA A 9 -10.60 -11.02 3.66
C ALA A 9 -10.62 -11.44 2.20
N GLU A 10 -9.84 -12.45 1.85
CA GLU A 10 -9.74 -12.93 0.47
C GLU A 10 -11.10 -13.33 -0.10
N GLY A 11 -11.94 -14.00 0.71
CA GLY A 11 -13.28 -14.40 0.28
C GLY A 11 -14.25 -13.24 0.04
N GLU A 12 -14.05 -12.12 0.71
CA GLU A 12 -14.86 -10.92 0.51
C GLU A 12 -14.45 -10.17 -0.74
N LEU A 13 -13.14 -10.19 -1.06
CA LEU A 13 -12.63 -9.54 -2.26
C LEU A 13 -13.24 -10.12 -3.53
N SER A 14 -13.47 -11.43 -3.56
CA SER A 14 -14.06 -12.10 -4.73
C SER A 14 -15.49 -11.65 -5.05
N LYS A 15 -16.15 -11.00 -4.10
CA LYS A 15 -17.52 -10.47 -4.26
C LYS A 15 -17.53 -9.05 -4.83
N LEU A 16 -16.37 -8.40 -4.94
CA LEU A 16 -16.27 -7.05 -5.48
C LEU A 16 -16.55 -7.07 -6.98
N GLN A 17 -17.51 -6.26 -7.42
CA GLN A 17 -17.88 -6.12 -8.82
C GLN A 17 -17.15 -4.93 -9.46
N PRO A 18 -17.09 -4.85 -10.81
CA PRO A 18 -16.40 -3.74 -11.48
C PRO A 18 -16.93 -2.36 -11.11
N ASP A 19 -18.21 -2.28 -10.81
CA ASP A 19 -18.89 -1.03 -10.49
C ASP A 19 -18.85 -0.70 -9.00
N ASP A 20 -18.36 -1.62 -8.16
CA ASP A 20 -18.31 -1.41 -6.72
C ASP A 20 -17.12 -0.54 -6.35
N ASP A 21 -17.36 0.40 -5.43
CA ASP A 21 -16.29 1.18 -4.82
C ASP A 21 -15.83 0.48 -3.54
N PRO A 22 -14.54 0.15 -3.39
CA PRO A 22 -14.04 -0.46 -2.16
C PRO A 22 -14.32 0.34 -0.90
N ILE A 23 -14.47 1.66 -1.01
CA ILE A 23 -14.78 2.54 0.13
C ILE A 23 -16.12 2.14 0.78
N ASP A 24 -17.08 1.69 -0.02
CA ASP A 24 -18.40 1.32 0.49
C ASP A 24 -18.42 0.01 1.27
N SER A 25 -17.45 -0.86 1.01
CA SER A 25 -17.43 -2.23 1.54
C SER A 25 -16.30 -2.52 2.51
N PHE A 26 -15.20 -1.76 2.46
CA PHE A 26 -13.97 -2.06 3.21
C PHE A 26 -13.42 -0.82 3.89
N THR A 27 -12.56 -1.06 4.89
CA THR A 27 -11.77 0.02 5.50
C THR A 27 -10.66 0.41 4.55
N CYS A 28 -10.70 1.65 4.06
CA CYS A 28 -9.80 2.15 3.04
C CYS A 28 -8.97 3.33 3.54
N MET A 29 -7.81 3.53 2.91
CA MET A 29 -7.03 4.75 3.03
C MET A 29 -6.78 5.35 1.65
N ASN A 30 -6.68 6.68 1.59
CA ASN A 30 -6.37 7.40 0.37
C ASN A 30 -4.91 7.13 -0.05
N GLY A 31 -4.71 6.77 -1.30
CA GLY A 31 -3.38 6.53 -1.86
C GLY A 31 -2.57 7.77 -2.18
N LEU A 32 -3.16 8.97 -2.16
CA LEU A 32 -2.50 10.27 -2.38
C LEU A 32 -1.72 10.37 -3.70
N GLY A 33 -2.08 9.57 -4.70
CA GLY A 33 -1.32 9.53 -5.96
C GLY A 33 0.02 8.79 -5.86
N ILE A 34 0.28 8.11 -4.77
CA ILE A 34 1.49 7.31 -4.57
C ILE A 34 1.35 6.01 -5.37
N ASP A 35 2.12 5.88 -6.43
CA ASP A 35 2.06 4.74 -7.34
C ASP A 35 2.95 3.57 -6.89
N LEU A 36 2.96 2.50 -7.68
CA LEU A 36 3.74 1.30 -7.37
C LEU A 36 5.24 1.61 -7.22
N GLU A 37 5.80 2.47 -8.07
CA GLU A 37 7.22 2.79 -8.02
C GLU A 37 7.59 3.52 -6.74
N MET A 38 6.76 4.47 -6.33
CA MET A 38 6.94 5.17 -5.05
C MET A 38 6.77 4.23 -3.86
N ARG A 39 5.79 3.34 -3.91
CA ARG A 39 5.61 2.34 -2.85
C ARG A 39 6.79 1.37 -2.79
N ALA A 40 7.30 0.93 -3.94
CA ALA A 40 8.46 0.05 -3.98
C ALA A 40 9.72 0.70 -3.38
N GLN A 41 9.90 1.99 -3.60
CA GLN A 41 10.99 2.74 -2.97
C GLN A 41 10.87 2.72 -1.44
N LEU A 42 9.67 2.89 -0.92
CA LEU A 42 9.40 2.75 0.52
C LEU A 42 9.71 1.33 1.00
N TYR A 43 9.26 0.31 0.28
CA TYR A 43 9.50 -1.09 0.63
C TYR A 43 11.00 -1.41 0.66
N SER A 44 11.77 -0.86 -0.27
CA SER A 44 13.22 -1.01 -0.32
C SER A 44 13.89 -0.42 0.93
N LEU A 45 13.43 0.74 1.38
CA LEU A 45 13.93 1.38 2.59
C LEU A 45 13.59 0.57 3.86
N ILE A 46 12.44 -0.08 3.89
CA ILE A 46 12.00 -0.87 5.04
C ILE A 46 12.74 -2.22 5.09
N SER A 47 12.79 -2.93 3.96
CA SER A 47 13.31 -4.31 3.90
C SER A 47 14.81 -4.40 3.67
N GLY A 48 15.41 -3.37 3.09
CA GLY A 48 16.81 -3.40 2.66
C GLY A 48 17.05 -4.13 1.34
N ASP A 49 16.00 -4.61 0.67
CA ASP A 49 16.09 -5.29 -0.61
C ASP A 49 16.27 -4.28 -1.76
N PHE A 50 16.75 -4.78 -2.91
CA PHE A 50 16.89 -3.94 -4.10
C PHE A 50 15.53 -3.49 -4.62
N LEU A 51 15.48 -2.29 -5.21
CA LEU A 51 14.26 -1.71 -5.77
C LEU A 51 13.58 -2.63 -6.79
N ASP A 52 14.36 -3.28 -7.66
CA ASP A 52 13.82 -4.20 -8.66
C ASP A 52 13.04 -5.37 -8.03
N ASP A 53 13.53 -5.87 -6.91
CA ASP A 53 12.85 -6.93 -6.17
C ASP A 53 11.59 -6.39 -5.50
N CYS A 54 11.65 -5.17 -4.98
CA CYS A 54 10.51 -4.53 -4.32
C CYS A 54 9.36 -4.19 -5.28
N LEU A 55 9.66 -3.94 -6.54
CA LEU A 55 8.62 -3.73 -7.58
C LEU A 55 7.76 -4.98 -7.78
N LEU A 56 8.28 -6.15 -7.42
CA LEU A 56 7.58 -7.43 -7.57
C LEU A 56 6.92 -7.92 -6.29
N LEU A 57 7.03 -7.17 -5.18
CA LEU A 57 6.46 -7.59 -3.89
C LEU A 57 4.93 -7.57 -3.88
N GLU A 58 4.32 -6.59 -4.51
CA GLU A 58 2.87 -6.53 -4.64
C GLU A 58 2.41 -7.58 -5.66
N GLU A 59 1.62 -8.55 -5.22
CA GLU A 59 1.14 -9.62 -6.09
C GLU A 59 -0.06 -9.13 -6.90
N PRO A 60 0.04 -9.08 -8.24
CA PRO A 60 -1.12 -8.73 -9.06
C PRO A 60 -2.15 -9.84 -8.97
N LEU A 61 -3.40 -9.47 -8.68
CA LEU A 61 -4.50 -10.42 -8.66
C LEU A 61 -5.05 -10.60 -10.07
N GLN A 62 -5.55 -11.81 -10.34
CA GLN A 62 -6.18 -12.09 -11.62
C GLN A 62 -7.36 -11.15 -11.80
N ARG A 63 -7.31 -10.36 -12.87
CA ARG A 63 -8.37 -9.40 -13.17
C ARG A 63 -9.59 -10.11 -13.70
N PRO A 64 -10.76 -9.87 -13.13
CA PRO A 64 -12.00 -10.25 -13.79
C PRO A 64 -12.38 -9.31 -14.95
N PHE A 65 -11.63 -8.20 -15.15
CA PHE A 65 -11.96 -7.15 -16.13
C PHE A 65 -10.75 -6.78 -16.97
N ASP A 66 -10.96 -6.53 -18.26
CA ASP A 66 -9.88 -6.23 -19.20
C ASP A 66 -9.30 -4.80 -19.04
N GLU A 67 -10.09 -3.85 -18.55
CA GLU A 67 -9.73 -2.43 -18.48
C GLU A 67 -9.53 -1.92 -17.06
N GLY A 68 -9.22 -2.80 -16.12
CA GLY A 68 -9.12 -2.44 -14.71
C GLY A 68 -10.46 -2.56 -13.99
N PRO A 69 -10.56 -2.25 -12.71
CA PRO A 69 -9.49 -1.75 -11.86
C PRO A 69 -8.36 -2.76 -11.65
N TRP A 70 -7.18 -2.24 -11.31
CA TRP A 70 -6.02 -3.07 -11.02
C TRP A 70 -5.92 -3.25 -9.50
N ILE A 71 -5.85 -4.51 -9.07
CA ILE A 71 -5.78 -4.86 -7.65
C ILE A 71 -4.52 -5.68 -7.42
N THR A 72 -3.74 -5.30 -6.41
CA THR A 72 -2.59 -6.08 -5.95
C THR A 72 -2.73 -6.39 -4.47
N ARG A 73 -1.99 -7.38 -4.01
CA ARG A 73 -1.97 -7.76 -2.59
C ARG A 73 -0.56 -7.61 -2.03
N LEU A 74 -0.45 -6.99 -0.85
CA LEU A 74 0.82 -6.91 -0.13
C LEU A 74 1.16 -8.27 0.48
N PRO A 75 2.44 -8.71 0.40
CA PRO A 75 2.88 -9.92 1.09
C PRO A 75 2.72 -9.77 2.60
N ARG A 76 2.39 -10.85 3.27
CA ARG A 76 2.21 -10.86 4.72
C ARG A 76 3.48 -10.44 5.47
N ALA A 77 4.65 -10.86 4.97
CA ALA A 77 5.93 -10.47 5.55
C ALA A 77 6.14 -8.96 5.54
N LEU A 78 5.80 -8.31 4.43
CA LEU A 78 5.88 -6.83 4.32
C LEU A 78 4.86 -6.15 5.24
N THR A 79 3.65 -6.68 5.32
CA THR A 79 2.62 -6.17 6.23
C THR A 79 3.11 -6.18 7.68
N ARG A 80 3.79 -7.25 8.10
CA ARG A 80 4.39 -7.34 9.44
C ARG A 80 5.50 -6.31 9.65
N GLN A 81 6.35 -6.10 8.65
CA GLN A 81 7.43 -5.12 8.73
C GLN A 81 6.89 -3.71 8.88
N ILE A 82 5.87 -3.36 8.11
CA ILE A 82 5.24 -2.04 8.19
C ILE A 82 4.54 -1.84 9.55
N ALA A 83 3.81 -2.86 10.00
CA ALA A 83 3.11 -2.79 11.29
C ALA A 83 4.06 -2.66 12.48
N ALA A 84 5.28 -3.16 12.37
CA ALA A 84 6.29 -3.14 13.42
C ALA A 84 7.06 -1.82 13.50
N LEU A 85 6.85 -0.89 12.57
CA LEU A 85 7.57 0.38 12.56
C LEU A 85 7.21 1.24 13.76
N GLU A 86 8.24 1.68 14.48
CA GLU A 86 8.08 2.64 15.58
C GLU A 86 8.06 4.07 15.04
N ASP A 87 7.58 5.02 15.83
CA ASP A 87 7.42 6.42 15.41
C ASP A 87 8.74 7.02 14.90
N GLU A 88 9.86 6.75 15.59
CA GLU A 88 11.18 7.25 15.20
C GLU A 88 11.62 6.67 13.86
N GLN A 89 11.34 5.40 13.64
CA GLN A 89 11.63 4.72 12.36
C GLN A 89 10.81 5.30 11.23
N GLN A 90 9.55 5.62 11.49
CA GLN A 90 8.66 6.24 10.48
C GLN A 90 9.18 7.62 10.06
N VAL A 91 9.64 8.44 11.00
CA VAL A 91 10.21 9.76 10.70
C VAL A 91 11.45 9.63 9.82
N GLU A 92 12.36 8.73 10.17
CA GLU A 92 13.58 8.48 9.39
C GLU A 92 13.25 7.96 7.99
N LEU A 93 12.28 7.04 7.88
CA LEU A 93 11.83 6.51 6.59
C LEU A 93 11.25 7.60 5.70
N VAL A 94 10.43 8.50 6.25
CA VAL A 94 9.86 9.61 5.48
C VAL A 94 10.96 10.54 4.97
N ASP A 95 11.95 10.85 5.79
CA ASP A 95 13.08 11.69 5.36
C ASP A 95 13.82 11.06 4.17
N ASN A 96 14.11 9.78 4.24
CA ASN A 96 14.79 9.06 3.16
C ASN A 96 13.90 8.86 1.94
N TRP A 97 12.62 8.56 2.16
CA TRP A 97 11.65 8.34 1.09
C TRP A 97 11.39 9.60 0.28
N SER A 98 11.31 10.75 0.96
CA SER A 98 11.09 12.04 0.30
C SER A 98 12.25 12.43 -0.64
N GLU A 99 13.43 11.87 -0.43
CA GLU A 99 14.60 12.09 -1.27
C GLU A 99 14.65 11.17 -2.49
N CYS A 100 13.82 10.12 -2.53
CA CYS A 100 13.72 9.24 -3.70
C CYS A 100 13.23 10.02 -4.90
N SER A 101 13.78 9.73 -6.09
CA SER A 101 13.54 10.54 -7.29
C SER A 101 12.07 10.66 -7.68
N ASP A 102 11.31 9.58 -7.61
CA ASP A 102 9.89 9.59 -7.99
C ASP A 102 9.04 10.37 -7.01
N VAL A 103 9.35 10.25 -5.71
CA VAL A 103 8.64 10.98 -4.65
C VAL A 103 8.96 12.47 -4.72
N ALA A 104 10.24 12.81 -4.91
CA ALA A 104 10.68 14.21 -5.06
C ALA A 104 10.04 14.87 -6.27
N THR A 105 9.89 14.13 -7.39
CA THR A 105 9.26 14.62 -8.61
C THR A 105 7.75 14.81 -8.42
N ALA A 106 7.11 14.00 -7.60
CA ALA A 106 5.68 14.11 -7.31
C ALA A 106 5.33 15.34 -6.46
N ASP A 107 6.32 15.99 -5.87
CA ASP A 107 6.18 17.21 -5.07
C ASP A 107 5.17 17.03 -3.92
N LEU A 108 5.24 15.89 -3.26
CA LEU A 108 4.41 15.61 -2.08
C LEU A 108 5.03 16.26 -0.83
N ASP A 109 4.16 16.85 -0.02
CA ASP A 109 4.58 17.44 1.26
C ASP A 109 5.07 16.34 2.21
N PRO A 110 6.21 16.51 2.92
CA PRO A 110 6.65 15.55 3.93
C PRO A 110 5.58 15.22 4.98
N ASP A 111 4.73 16.17 5.34
CA ASP A 111 3.61 15.92 6.26
C ASP A 111 2.61 14.93 5.68
N GLU A 112 2.34 15.01 4.39
CA GLU A 112 1.47 14.05 3.70
C GLU A 112 2.07 12.64 3.67
N LEU A 113 3.37 12.53 3.46
CA LEU A 113 4.09 11.26 3.49
C LEU A 113 4.09 10.66 4.90
N THR A 114 4.27 11.49 5.91
CA THR A 114 4.24 11.07 7.32
C THR A 114 2.86 10.51 7.68
N GLU A 115 1.81 11.23 7.30
CA GLU A 115 0.44 10.79 7.54
C GLU A 115 0.12 9.50 6.79
N TYR A 116 0.54 9.40 5.52
CA TYR A 116 0.36 8.19 4.71
C TYR A 116 0.99 6.97 5.39
N LEU A 117 2.24 7.08 5.81
CA LEU A 117 2.96 5.96 6.44
C LEU A 117 2.33 5.59 7.78
N TYR A 118 1.90 6.58 8.57
CA TYR A 118 1.23 6.36 9.85
C TYR A 118 -0.08 5.59 9.66
N ILE A 119 -0.91 6.02 8.71
CA ILE A 119 -2.18 5.35 8.41
C ILE A 119 -1.94 3.95 7.87
N LEU A 120 -0.97 3.78 6.97
CA LEU A 120 -0.62 2.49 6.41
C LEU A 120 -0.13 1.52 7.51
N SER A 121 0.68 1.99 8.43
CA SER A 121 1.16 1.19 9.56
C SER A 121 -0.01 0.70 10.42
N ASN A 122 -0.97 1.57 10.71
CA ASN A 122 -2.18 1.20 11.46
C ASN A 122 -3.04 0.20 10.69
N LEU A 123 -3.20 0.40 9.38
CA LEU A 123 -3.96 -0.52 8.53
C LEU A 123 -3.31 -1.92 8.52
N CYS A 124 -1.99 -1.97 8.41
CA CYS A 124 -1.23 -3.22 8.47
C CYS A 124 -1.38 -3.90 9.83
N HIS A 125 -1.34 -3.12 10.90
CA HIS A 125 -1.53 -3.65 12.26
C HIS A 125 -2.92 -4.28 12.41
N ASN A 126 -3.95 -3.65 11.87
CA ASN A 126 -5.30 -4.19 11.88
C ASN A 126 -5.41 -5.47 11.04
N ALA A 127 -4.73 -5.53 9.89
CA ALA A 127 -4.72 -6.74 9.05
C ALA A 127 -4.10 -7.94 9.74
N LEU A 128 -3.17 -7.73 10.67
CA LEU A 128 -2.52 -8.80 11.40
C LEU A 128 -3.37 -9.39 12.54
N GLN A 129 -4.52 -8.80 12.85
CA GLN A 129 -5.43 -9.31 13.87
C GLN A 129 -6.10 -10.62 13.46
N GLU A 130 -6.23 -10.87 12.15
CA GLU A 130 -6.82 -12.08 11.62
C GLU A 130 -5.96 -12.60 10.45
N GLU A 131 -5.83 -13.93 10.34
CA GLU A 131 -4.92 -14.55 9.35
C GLU A 131 -5.41 -14.38 7.91
N ASP A 132 -6.70 -14.25 7.69
CA ASP A 132 -7.30 -14.14 6.36
C ASP A 132 -7.42 -12.68 5.86
N LEU A 133 -7.10 -11.69 6.71
CA LEU A 133 -7.09 -10.29 6.30
C LEU A 133 -5.78 -9.95 5.60
N HIS A 134 -5.90 -9.22 4.50
CA HIS A 134 -4.76 -8.74 3.69
C HIS A 134 -4.94 -7.28 3.33
N ILE A 135 -3.82 -6.64 3.00
CA ILE A 135 -3.82 -5.28 2.46
C ILE A 135 -3.82 -5.41 0.93
N TYR A 136 -4.74 -4.71 0.30
CA TYR A 136 -4.84 -4.65 -1.16
C TYR A 136 -4.66 -3.22 -1.64
N THR A 137 -4.05 -3.06 -2.80
CA THR A 137 -4.05 -1.78 -3.51
C THR A 137 -5.11 -1.83 -4.60
N TYR A 138 -5.71 -0.69 -4.87
CA TYR A 138 -6.77 -0.55 -5.87
C TYR A 138 -6.48 0.70 -6.70
N THR A 139 -6.35 0.53 -7.99
CA THR A 139 -6.06 1.62 -8.93
C THR A 139 -7.06 1.58 -10.08
N VAL A 140 -7.68 2.72 -10.33
CA VAL A 140 -8.64 2.89 -11.43
C VAL A 140 -8.05 3.82 -12.47
#